data_3936bab88f2230624eabea04da6949fe
#
_entry.id   3936bab88f2230624eabea04da6949fe
#
_cell.length_a   1.000
_cell.length_b   1.000
_cell.length_c   1.000
_cell.angle_alpha   90.00
_cell.angle_beta   90.00
_cell.angle_gamma   90.00
#
_symmetry.space_group_name_H-M   'P 1'
#
loop_
_entity.id
_entity.type
_entity.pdbx_description
1 polymer ?
#
loop_
_entity_poly.entity_id
_entity_poly.type
_entity_poly.pdbx_seq_one_letter_code
_entity_poly.pdbx_strand_id
1 'polypeptide(L)'
;MSEKNWKLLGAVALIALGVLGMVALRPFVPAGNALLAFDLFAIVGIVSVLAGVLLGGYYSLGVPLAAMAVSDAILGNGMIFVFTWSGFAMMGILGLQARKARAPSAVFGLKLTGIGLAGILAFDLWTNLGWWALFYPHTAAGLAACFAMALPFMVGHLLTTAVVLPTASLAALYAVENRARLAAAVRARLGMPVAA
;
A
#
# COMPACT_ATOMS: atom_id res chain seq x y z
N MET A 1 -22.58 11.23 8.77
CA MET A 1 -21.79 10.01 9.04
C MET A 1 -20.76 10.34 10.10
N SER A 2 -20.67 9.57 11.19
CA SER A 2 -19.71 9.83 12.27
C SER A 2 -18.26 9.63 11.78
N GLU A 3 -17.30 10.24 12.50
CA GLU A 3 -15.86 10.04 12.17
C GLU A 3 -15.46 8.57 12.24
N LYS A 4 -15.99 7.82 13.20
CA LYS A 4 -15.74 6.38 13.32
C LYS A 4 -16.22 5.60 12.10
N ASN A 5 -17.43 5.88 11.63
CA ASN A 5 -18.01 5.15 10.49
C ASN A 5 -17.26 5.43 9.18
N TRP A 6 -16.83 6.66 8.94
CA TRP A 6 -16.08 6.97 7.74
C TRP A 6 -14.70 6.31 7.74
N LYS A 7 -14.01 6.27 8.90
CA LYS A 7 -12.73 5.56 9.03
C LYS A 7 -12.88 4.06 8.80
N LEU A 8 -13.95 3.46 9.33
CA LEU A 8 -14.23 2.05 9.11
C LEU A 8 -14.48 1.74 7.61
N LEU A 9 -15.32 2.55 6.94
CA LEU A 9 -15.56 2.40 5.50
C LEU A 9 -14.27 2.60 4.69
N GLY A 10 -13.46 3.59 5.05
CA GLY A 10 -12.16 3.82 4.44
C GLY A 10 -11.21 2.64 4.63
N ALA A 11 -11.18 2.04 5.82
CA ALA A 11 -10.37 0.86 6.09
C ALA A 11 -10.82 -0.34 5.24
N VAL A 12 -12.13 -0.62 5.18
CA VAL A 12 -12.68 -1.69 4.35
C VAL A 12 -12.36 -1.46 2.87
N ALA A 13 -12.51 -0.22 2.37
CA ALA A 13 -12.18 0.11 0.98
C ALA A 13 -10.70 -0.08 0.67
N LEU A 14 -9.79 0.34 1.57
CA LEU A 14 -8.35 0.15 1.39
C LEU A 14 -7.95 -1.32 1.46
N ILE A 15 -8.52 -2.09 2.40
CA ILE A 15 -8.29 -3.55 2.47
C ILE A 15 -8.76 -4.21 1.18
N ALA A 16 -9.98 -3.91 0.71
CA ALA A 16 -10.51 -4.45 -0.53
C ALA A 16 -9.63 -4.10 -1.73
N LEU A 17 -9.15 -2.86 -1.82
CA LEU A 17 -8.25 -2.43 -2.89
C LEU A 17 -6.91 -3.21 -2.86
N GLY A 18 -6.32 -3.39 -1.68
CA GLY A 18 -5.10 -4.16 -1.50
C GLY A 18 -5.30 -5.63 -1.90
N VAL A 19 -6.37 -6.26 -1.43
CA VAL A 19 -6.70 -7.67 -1.75
C VAL A 19 -7.01 -7.84 -3.24
N LEU A 20 -7.85 -6.97 -3.83
CA LEU A 20 -8.17 -7.01 -5.25
C LEU A 20 -6.92 -6.80 -6.11
N GLY A 21 -6.04 -5.87 -5.73
CA GLY A 21 -4.76 -5.67 -6.39
C GLY A 21 -3.92 -6.95 -6.39
N MET A 22 -3.74 -7.58 -5.24
CA MET A 22 -2.92 -8.79 -5.11
C MET A 22 -3.53 -10.02 -5.79
N VAL A 23 -4.86 -10.20 -5.69
CA VAL A 23 -5.54 -11.42 -6.15
C VAL A 23 -6.03 -11.30 -7.58
N ALA A 24 -6.81 -10.24 -7.87
CA ALA A 24 -7.50 -10.13 -9.16
C ALA A 24 -6.58 -9.69 -10.30
N LEU A 25 -5.55 -8.90 -10.03
CA LEU A 25 -4.62 -8.44 -11.07
C LEU A 25 -3.51 -9.46 -11.37
N ARG A 26 -3.27 -10.42 -10.49
CA ARG A 26 -2.19 -11.40 -10.64
C ARG A 26 -2.23 -12.17 -11.97
N PRO A 27 -3.40 -12.62 -12.50
CA PRO A 27 -3.45 -13.31 -13.79
C PRO A 27 -3.06 -12.46 -14.99
N PHE A 28 -3.12 -11.12 -14.85
CA PHE A 28 -2.82 -10.17 -15.93
C PHE A 28 -1.37 -9.69 -15.92
N VAL A 29 -0.58 -10.07 -14.90
CA VAL A 29 0.83 -9.73 -14.82
C VAL A 29 1.63 -10.78 -15.59
N PRO A 30 2.32 -10.41 -16.69
CA PRO A 30 3.07 -11.36 -17.51
C PRO A 30 4.19 -12.01 -16.70
N ALA A 31 4.23 -13.32 -16.67
CA ALA A 31 5.35 -14.06 -16.10
C ALA A 31 6.62 -13.72 -16.90
N GLY A 32 7.63 -13.16 -16.26
CA GLY A 32 8.95 -12.92 -16.84
C GLY A 32 9.29 -11.48 -17.24
N ASN A 33 8.36 -10.52 -17.20
CA ASN A 33 8.64 -9.10 -17.46
C ASN A 33 8.55 -8.25 -16.19
N ALA A 34 9.44 -8.49 -15.23
CA ALA A 34 9.48 -7.80 -13.95
C ALA A 34 9.61 -6.25 -14.06
N LEU A 35 10.20 -5.73 -15.15
CA LEU A 35 10.39 -4.29 -15.37
C LEU A 35 9.13 -3.56 -15.87
N LEU A 36 8.16 -4.28 -16.42
CA LEU A 36 6.94 -3.70 -17.01
C LEU A 36 5.67 -4.15 -16.28
N ALA A 37 5.78 -5.12 -15.38
CA ALA A 37 4.65 -5.57 -14.59
C ALA A 37 4.31 -4.54 -13.52
N PHE A 38 3.08 -4.08 -13.51
CA PHE A 38 2.49 -3.38 -12.38
C PHE A 38 2.71 -4.24 -11.13
N ASP A 39 3.55 -3.77 -10.22
CA ASP A 39 3.90 -4.60 -9.08
C ASP A 39 2.79 -4.59 -8.04
N LEU A 40 2.22 -5.76 -7.82
CA LEU A 40 1.08 -5.96 -6.94
C LEU A 40 1.44 -5.66 -5.47
N PHE A 41 2.69 -5.89 -5.07
CA PHE A 41 3.18 -5.54 -3.74
C PHE A 41 3.21 -4.03 -3.52
N ALA A 42 3.55 -3.24 -4.54
CA ALA A 42 3.50 -1.79 -4.47
C ALA A 42 2.08 -1.28 -4.18
N ILE A 43 1.02 -1.96 -4.67
CA ILE A 43 -0.37 -1.60 -4.34
C ILE A 43 -0.62 -1.73 -2.84
N VAL A 44 -0.20 -2.82 -2.21
CA VAL A 44 -0.35 -2.99 -0.76
C VAL A 44 0.50 -1.96 0.00
N GLY A 45 1.70 -1.66 -0.48
CA GLY A 45 2.54 -0.60 0.06
C GLY A 45 1.86 0.77 0.03
N ILE A 46 1.28 1.15 -1.12
CA ILE A 46 0.52 2.39 -1.29
C ILE A 46 -0.69 2.43 -0.35
N VAL A 47 -1.47 1.35 -0.29
CA VAL A 47 -2.62 1.20 0.62
C VAL A 47 -2.18 1.36 2.08
N SER A 48 -1.02 0.80 2.46
CA SER A 48 -0.47 0.90 3.81
C SER A 48 -0.14 2.35 4.17
N VAL A 49 0.58 3.06 3.30
CA VAL A 49 0.89 4.49 3.49
C VAL A 49 -0.39 5.31 3.58
N LEU A 50 -1.37 5.08 2.70
CA LEU A 50 -2.65 5.79 2.71
C LEU A 50 -3.45 5.51 3.99
N ALA A 51 -3.46 4.28 4.49
CA ALA A 51 -4.11 3.95 5.77
C ALA A 51 -3.52 4.77 6.92
N GLY A 52 -2.20 4.89 6.98
CA GLY A 52 -1.50 5.73 7.95
C GLY A 52 -1.90 7.20 7.85
N VAL A 53 -1.81 7.78 6.64
CA VAL A 53 -2.09 9.21 6.39
C VAL A 53 -3.56 9.57 6.58
N LEU A 54 -4.47 8.77 6.02
CA LEU A 54 -5.90 9.11 5.98
C LEU A 54 -6.63 8.73 7.25
N LEU A 55 -6.42 7.51 7.75
CA LEU A 55 -7.17 6.95 8.86
C LEU A 55 -6.42 7.13 10.20
N GLY A 56 -5.12 6.79 10.21
CA GLY A 56 -4.25 6.92 11.38
C GLY A 56 -4.60 5.95 12.51
N GLY A 57 -3.90 6.09 13.65
CA GLY A 57 -4.09 5.23 14.80
C GLY A 57 -3.86 3.76 14.47
N TYR A 58 -4.67 2.87 15.03
CA TYR A 58 -4.55 1.43 14.81
C TYR A 58 -4.82 0.99 13.35
N TYR A 59 -5.49 1.82 12.53
CA TYR A 59 -5.70 1.53 11.12
C TYR A 59 -4.41 1.51 10.31
N SER A 60 -3.37 2.24 10.75
CA SER A 60 -2.06 2.24 10.08
C SER A 60 -1.39 0.87 10.09
N LEU A 61 -1.68 0.03 11.07
CA LEU A 61 -1.24 -1.35 11.15
C LEU A 61 -2.32 -2.34 10.70
N GLY A 62 -3.55 -2.12 11.15
CA GLY A 62 -4.66 -3.06 10.91
C GLY A 62 -5.01 -3.22 9.44
N VAL A 63 -4.96 -2.15 8.63
CA VAL A 63 -5.28 -2.22 7.19
C VAL A 63 -4.26 -3.06 6.42
N PRO A 64 -2.94 -2.79 6.47
CA PRO A 64 -1.97 -3.62 5.75
C PRO A 64 -1.97 -5.07 6.23
N LEU A 65 -2.04 -5.31 7.55
CA LEU A 65 -2.06 -6.67 8.08
C LEU A 65 -3.31 -7.44 7.66
N ALA A 66 -4.49 -6.81 7.67
CA ALA A 66 -5.72 -7.44 7.20
C ALA A 66 -5.68 -7.72 5.68
N ALA A 67 -5.17 -6.77 4.88
CA ALA A 67 -5.03 -6.97 3.44
C ALA A 67 -4.11 -8.17 3.14
N MET A 68 -2.96 -8.26 3.83
CA MET A 68 -2.06 -9.40 3.68
C MET A 68 -2.66 -10.71 4.16
N ALA A 69 -3.31 -10.71 5.33
CA ALA A 69 -3.93 -11.93 5.86
C ALA A 69 -4.98 -12.51 4.91
N VAL A 70 -5.83 -11.66 4.34
CA VAL A 70 -6.85 -12.10 3.38
C VAL A 70 -6.20 -12.54 2.06
N SER A 71 -5.22 -11.79 1.54
CA SER A 71 -4.52 -12.17 0.30
C SER A 71 -3.79 -13.50 0.45
N ASP A 72 -3.08 -13.69 1.54
CA ASP A 72 -2.31 -14.91 1.81
C ASP A 72 -3.20 -16.13 2.10
N ALA A 73 -4.38 -15.91 2.67
CA ALA A 73 -5.38 -16.97 2.83
C ALA A 73 -5.90 -17.48 1.46
N ILE A 74 -5.91 -16.63 0.45
CA ILE A 74 -6.36 -16.96 -0.92
C ILE A 74 -5.22 -17.53 -1.77
N LEU A 75 -4.06 -16.88 -1.72
CA LEU A 75 -2.93 -17.17 -2.61
C LEU A 75 -1.95 -18.18 -2.02
N GLY A 76 -2.00 -18.38 -0.71
CA GLY A 76 -0.94 -19.04 0.06
C GLY A 76 0.26 -18.13 0.29
N ASN A 77 0.96 -18.34 1.40
CA ASN A 77 2.23 -17.70 1.66
C ASN A 77 3.14 -18.68 2.40
N GLY A 78 4.46 -18.60 2.12
CA GLY A 78 5.48 -19.37 2.82
C GLY A 78 6.02 -18.63 4.05
N MET A 79 7.11 -19.13 4.61
CA MET A 79 7.77 -18.57 5.81
C MET A 79 8.14 -17.08 5.69
N ILE A 80 8.18 -16.55 4.47
CA ILE A 80 8.49 -15.14 4.20
C ILE A 80 7.43 -14.17 4.74
N PHE A 81 6.22 -14.66 5.09
CA PHE A 81 5.10 -13.81 5.53
C PHE A 81 5.47 -12.87 6.70
N VAL A 82 6.33 -13.31 7.61
CA VAL A 82 6.80 -12.49 8.74
C VAL A 82 7.46 -11.20 8.25
N PHE A 83 8.29 -11.31 7.21
CA PHE A 83 9.00 -10.18 6.62
C PHE A 83 8.08 -9.30 5.76
N THR A 84 7.20 -9.90 4.97
CA THR A 84 6.28 -9.14 4.12
C THR A 84 5.24 -8.39 4.96
N TRP A 85 4.62 -9.04 5.95
CA TRP A 85 3.61 -8.39 6.80
C TRP A 85 4.20 -7.27 7.64
N SER A 86 5.35 -7.52 8.29
CA SER A 86 6.04 -6.48 9.09
C SER A 86 6.54 -5.33 8.21
N GLY A 87 6.99 -5.60 6.99
CA GLY A 87 7.39 -4.59 6.03
C GLY A 87 6.22 -3.66 5.65
N PHE A 88 5.03 -4.20 5.36
CA PHE A 88 3.85 -3.37 5.08
C PHE A 88 3.33 -2.64 6.31
N ALA A 89 3.42 -3.25 7.50
CA ALA A 89 3.12 -2.57 8.76
C ALA A 89 4.04 -1.34 8.97
N MET A 90 5.33 -1.48 8.67
CA MET A 90 6.30 -0.37 8.71
C MET A 90 5.91 0.75 7.75
N MET A 91 5.48 0.46 6.52
CA MET A 91 4.98 1.46 5.57
C MET A 91 3.74 2.20 6.12
N GLY A 92 2.84 1.51 6.79
CA GLY A 92 1.69 2.11 7.47
C GLY A 92 2.09 3.08 8.59
N ILE A 93 3.14 2.75 9.36
CA ILE A 93 3.70 3.63 10.38
C ILE A 93 4.32 4.89 9.75
N LEU A 94 5.05 4.74 8.64
CA LEU A 94 5.61 5.89 7.92
C LEU A 94 4.50 6.83 7.41
N GLY A 95 3.40 6.27 6.90
CA GLY A 95 2.20 7.03 6.55
C GLY A 95 1.59 7.76 7.76
N LEU A 96 1.53 7.10 8.93
CA LEU A 96 1.05 7.71 10.16
C LEU A 96 1.89 8.90 10.61
N GLN A 97 3.21 8.81 10.47
CA GLN A 97 4.12 9.93 10.78
C GLN A 97 3.89 11.12 9.84
N ALA A 98 3.65 10.86 8.55
CA ALA A 98 3.34 11.90 7.56
C ALA A 98 1.99 12.59 7.81
N ARG A 99 1.07 11.98 8.55
CA ARG A 99 -0.29 12.47 8.78
C ARG A 99 -0.34 13.87 9.39
N LYS A 100 0.61 14.23 10.25
CA LYS A 100 0.64 15.55 10.92
C LYS A 100 0.80 16.71 9.93
N ALA A 101 1.46 16.47 8.81
CA ALA A 101 1.68 17.45 7.74
C ALA A 101 0.66 17.36 6.60
N ARG A 102 -0.43 16.59 6.79
CA ARG A 102 -1.43 16.33 5.75
C ARG A 102 -2.10 17.62 5.28
N ALA A 103 -2.01 17.86 3.97
CA ALA A 103 -2.69 18.94 3.28
C ALA A 103 -2.97 18.51 1.82
N PRO A 104 -4.08 18.94 1.18
CA PRO A 104 -4.36 18.64 -0.22
C PRO A 104 -3.55 19.56 -1.13
N SER A 105 -2.27 19.35 -1.16
CA SER A 105 -1.34 20.15 -1.96
C SER A 105 -0.36 19.28 -2.73
N ALA A 106 0.08 19.75 -3.90
CA ALA A 106 1.10 19.08 -4.68
C ALA A 106 2.40 18.85 -3.86
N VAL A 107 2.75 19.80 -3.00
CA VAL A 107 3.93 19.72 -2.12
C VAL A 107 3.77 18.54 -1.15
N PHE A 108 2.60 18.37 -0.56
CA PHE A 108 2.35 17.20 0.30
C PHE A 108 2.36 15.90 -0.48
N GLY A 109 1.77 15.88 -1.70
CA GLY A 109 1.84 14.73 -2.60
C GLY A 109 3.28 14.31 -2.90
N LEU A 110 4.16 15.25 -3.22
CA LEU A 110 5.59 14.99 -3.45
C LEU A 110 6.31 14.49 -2.19
N LYS A 111 6.05 15.09 -1.02
CA LYS A 111 6.59 14.62 0.26
C LYS A 111 6.14 13.18 0.55
N LEU A 112 4.87 12.88 0.33
CA LEU A 112 4.32 11.55 0.55
C LEU A 112 4.91 10.53 -0.43
N THR A 113 5.17 10.93 -1.67
CA THR A 113 5.89 10.10 -2.65
C THR A 113 7.30 9.77 -2.17
N GLY A 114 8.05 10.75 -1.66
CA GLY A 114 9.38 10.52 -1.08
C GLY A 114 9.33 9.55 0.12
N ILE A 115 8.34 9.69 1.00
CA ILE A 115 8.13 8.78 2.12
C ILE A 115 7.78 7.36 1.60
N GLY A 116 6.93 7.26 0.59
CA GLY A 116 6.58 5.98 -0.03
C GLY A 116 7.76 5.30 -0.69
N LEU A 117 8.59 6.05 -1.42
CA LEU A 117 9.82 5.53 -2.04
C LEU A 117 10.82 5.03 -0.99
N ALA A 118 11.03 5.79 0.09
CA ALA A 118 11.86 5.35 1.20
C ALA A 118 11.27 4.11 1.89
N GLY A 119 9.95 4.06 2.05
CA GLY A 119 9.23 2.94 2.65
C GLY A 119 9.33 1.67 1.82
N ILE A 120 9.12 1.76 0.51
CA ILE A 120 9.21 0.58 -0.37
C ILE A 120 10.65 0.08 -0.49
N LEU A 121 11.63 0.97 -0.50
CA LEU A 121 13.04 0.57 -0.47
C LEU A 121 13.39 -0.15 0.85
N ALA A 122 12.92 0.37 1.99
CA ALA A 122 13.11 -0.30 3.28
C ALA A 122 12.39 -1.66 3.33
N PHE A 123 11.19 -1.76 2.75
CA PHE A 123 10.47 -3.01 2.57
C PHE A 123 11.28 -4.01 1.76
N ASP A 124 11.81 -3.59 0.61
CA ASP A 124 12.60 -4.46 -0.27
C ASP A 124 13.88 -4.94 0.43
N LEU A 125 14.59 -4.07 1.11
CA LEU A 125 15.76 -4.45 1.89
C LEU A 125 15.40 -5.48 2.97
N TRP A 126 14.32 -5.25 3.70
CA TRP A 126 13.86 -6.12 4.78
C TRP A 126 13.41 -7.48 4.27
N THR A 127 12.60 -7.53 3.23
CA THR A 127 12.10 -8.79 2.66
C THR A 127 13.21 -9.59 1.99
N ASN A 128 14.16 -8.93 1.32
CA ASN A 128 15.30 -9.63 0.72
C ASN A 128 16.30 -10.15 1.76
N LEU A 129 16.48 -9.47 2.89
CA LEU A 129 17.18 -10.05 4.04
C LEU A 129 16.46 -11.30 4.57
N GLY A 130 15.12 -11.27 4.61
CA GLY A 130 14.32 -12.45 4.96
C GLY A 130 14.50 -13.60 3.97
N TRP A 131 14.44 -13.31 2.66
CA TRP A 131 14.71 -14.32 1.63
C TRP A 131 16.11 -14.92 1.75
N TRP A 132 17.13 -14.07 1.93
CA TRP A 132 18.49 -14.56 2.15
C TRP A 132 18.57 -15.45 3.39
N ALA A 133 17.98 -15.03 4.51
CA ALA A 133 18.03 -15.79 5.77
C ALA A 133 17.30 -17.14 5.68
N LEU A 134 16.25 -17.25 4.86
CA LEU A 134 15.42 -18.46 4.78
C LEU A 134 15.84 -19.41 3.66
N PHE A 135 16.38 -18.91 2.54
CA PHE A 135 16.47 -19.71 1.31
C PHE A 135 17.84 -19.65 0.62
N TYR A 136 18.78 -18.80 1.06
CA TYR A 136 20.10 -18.66 0.45
C TYR A 136 21.20 -19.10 1.41
N PRO A 137 22.38 -19.49 0.90
CA PRO A 137 23.54 -19.74 1.75
C PRO A 137 23.90 -18.49 2.57
N HIS A 138 24.19 -18.66 3.86
CA HIS A 138 24.52 -17.56 4.79
C HIS A 138 25.97 -17.10 4.59
N THR A 139 26.31 -16.71 3.37
CA THR A 139 27.62 -16.19 2.95
C THR A 139 27.44 -14.84 2.26
N ALA A 140 28.52 -14.08 2.13
CA ALA A 140 28.51 -12.83 1.38
C ALA A 140 28.09 -13.03 -0.09
N ALA A 141 28.52 -14.13 -0.71
CA ALA A 141 28.13 -14.50 -2.07
C ALA A 141 26.61 -14.82 -2.17
N GLY A 142 26.06 -15.54 -1.17
CA GLY A 142 24.63 -15.83 -1.10
C GLY A 142 23.79 -14.55 -0.91
N LEU A 143 24.25 -13.62 -0.08
CA LEU A 143 23.61 -12.31 0.08
C LEU A 143 23.62 -11.52 -1.23
N ALA A 144 24.80 -11.43 -1.88
CA ALA A 144 24.93 -10.74 -3.16
C ALA A 144 24.03 -11.35 -4.24
N ALA A 145 23.95 -12.68 -4.32
CA ALA A 145 23.08 -13.38 -5.26
C ALA A 145 21.59 -13.08 -4.99
N CYS A 146 21.16 -13.11 -3.72
CA CYS A 146 19.79 -12.79 -3.34
C CYS A 146 19.40 -11.37 -3.79
N PHE A 147 20.23 -10.38 -3.48
CA PHE A 147 19.94 -8.99 -3.86
C PHE A 147 20.05 -8.76 -5.37
N ALA A 148 20.98 -9.41 -6.07
CA ALA A 148 21.06 -9.33 -7.53
C ALA A 148 19.77 -9.83 -8.20
N MET A 149 19.20 -10.94 -7.72
CA MET A 149 17.93 -11.48 -8.21
C MET A 149 16.73 -10.59 -7.86
N ALA A 150 16.82 -9.81 -6.78
CA ALA A 150 15.76 -8.90 -6.35
C ALA A 150 15.73 -7.58 -7.14
N LEU A 151 16.84 -7.15 -7.75
CA LEU A 151 16.94 -5.84 -8.41
C LEU A 151 15.79 -5.52 -9.39
N PRO A 152 15.36 -6.42 -10.29
CA PRO A 152 14.27 -6.13 -11.21
C PRO A 152 12.95 -5.80 -10.48
N PHE A 153 12.66 -6.52 -9.40
CA PHE A 153 11.46 -6.29 -8.57
C PHE A 153 11.55 -4.96 -7.83
N MET A 154 12.70 -4.67 -7.21
CA MET A 154 12.94 -3.40 -6.51
C MET A 154 12.76 -2.20 -7.43
N VAL A 155 13.24 -2.27 -8.68
CA VAL A 155 13.02 -1.22 -9.69
C VAL A 155 11.53 -1.09 -10.01
N GLY A 156 10.82 -2.20 -10.22
CA GLY A 156 9.38 -2.22 -10.45
C GLY A 156 8.61 -1.57 -9.30
N HIS A 157 8.91 -1.93 -8.06
CA HIS A 157 8.33 -1.35 -6.84
C HIS A 157 8.53 0.17 -6.78
N LEU A 158 9.76 0.64 -7.03
CA LEU A 158 10.10 2.06 -7.01
C LEU A 158 9.35 2.83 -8.11
N LEU A 159 9.33 2.32 -9.35
CA LEU A 159 8.63 2.95 -10.46
C LEU A 159 7.13 3.03 -10.23
N THR A 160 6.51 1.92 -9.82
CA THR A 160 5.07 1.89 -9.49
C THR A 160 4.74 2.87 -8.36
N THR A 161 5.54 2.90 -7.31
CA THR A 161 5.34 3.82 -6.18
C THR A 161 5.48 5.28 -6.62
N ALA A 162 6.49 5.59 -7.44
CA ALA A 162 6.73 6.95 -7.93
C ALA A 162 5.59 7.50 -8.80
N VAL A 163 4.92 6.63 -9.56
CA VAL A 163 3.83 7.02 -10.47
C VAL A 163 2.47 7.00 -9.77
N VAL A 164 2.18 5.94 -9.03
CA VAL A 164 0.82 5.69 -8.49
C VAL A 164 0.59 6.44 -7.18
N LEU A 165 1.57 6.50 -6.28
CA LEU A 165 1.36 7.10 -4.96
C LEU A 165 1.01 8.60 -5.01
N PRO A 166 1.64 9.47 -5.81
CA PRO A 166 1.24 10.88 -5.87
C PRO A 166 -0.19 11.07 -6.34
N THR A 167 -0.59 10.37 -7.39
CA THR A 167 -1.95 10.46 -7.95
C THR A 167 -3.00 9.89 -7.00
N ALA A 168 -2.76 8.71 -6.45
CA ALA A 168 -3.65 8.06 -5.49
C ALA A 168 -3.79 8.88 -4.19
N SER A 169 -2.69 9.45 -3.68
CA SER A 169 -2.71 10.25 -2.46
C SER A 169 -3.49 11.56 -2.65
N LEU A 170 -3.30 12.26 -3.75
CA LEU A 170 -4.02 13.49 -4.04
C LEU A 170 -5.52 13.22 -4.25
N ALA A 171 -5.88 12.18 -5.00
CA ALA A 171 -7.26 11.78 -5.19
C ALA A 171 -7.93 11.39 -3.86
N ALA A 172 -7.24 10.61 -3.02
CA ALA A 172 -7.75 10.19 -1.73
C ALA A 172 -7.90 11.37 -0.74
N LEU A 173 -6.94 12.29 -0.70
CA LEU A 173 -7.02 13.50 0.12
C LEU A 173 -8.19 14.38 -0.32
N TYR A 174 -8.32 14.61 -1.64
CA TYR A 174 -9.45 15.35 -2.19
C TYR A 174 -10.79 14.71 -1.82
N ALA A 175 -10.91 13.39 -1.95
CA ALA A 175 -12.12 12.66 -1.58
C ALA A 175 -12.47 12.79 -0.09
N VAL A 176 -11.47 12.69 0.79
CA VAL A 176 -11.65 12.84 2.23
C VAL A 176 -12.11 14.26 2.61
N GLU A 177 -11.54 15.28 2.01
CA GLU A 177 -11.89 16.67 2.32
C GLU A 177 -13.24 17.09 1.75
N ASN A 178 -13.58 16.57 0.57
CA ASN A 178 -14.86 16.86 -0.09
C ASN A 178 -15.94 15.79 0.17
N ARG A 179 -15.74 14.92 1.17
CA ARG A 179 -16.63 13.76 1.42
C ARG A 179 -18.11 14.11 1.56
N ALA A 180 -18.44 15.26 2.16
CA ALA A 180 -19.83 15.70 2.30
C ALA A 180 -20.45 16.06 0.95
N ARG A 181 -19.73 16.79 0.11
CA ARG A 181 -20.15 17.16 -1.25
C ARG A 181 -20.29 15.93 -2.14
N LEU A 182 -19.32 15.02 -2.09
CA LEU A 182 -19.36 13.77 -2.86
C LEU A 182 -20.52 12.88 -2.43
N ALA A 183 -20.78 12.76 -1.13
CA ALA A 183 -21.90 12.00 -0.61
C ALA A 183 -23.26 12.60 -1.05
N ALA A 184 -23.40 13.93 -1.05
CA ALA A 184 -24.59 14.61 -1.53
C ALA A 184 -24.80 14.39 -3.04
N ALA A 185 -23.74 14.49 -3.85
CA ALA A 185 -23.80 14.25 -5.28
C ALA A 185 -24.21 12.81 -5.63
N VAL A 186 -23.66 11.82 -4.92
CA VAL A 186 -24.03 10.40 -5.10
C VAL A 186 -25.50 10.17 -4.73
N ARG A 187 -25.97 10.70 -3.60
CA ARG A 187 -27.39 10.59 -3.19
C ARG A 187 -28.33 11.20 -4.23
N ALA A 188 -28.00 12.40 -4.73
CA ALA A 188 -28.79 13.05 -5.77
C ALA A 188 -28.90 12.20 -7.04
N ARG A 189 -27.81 11.54 -7.46
CA ARG A 189 -27.82 10.65 -8.62
C ARG A 189 -28.60 9.36 -8.40
N LEU A 190 -28.65 8.86 -7.17
CA LEU A 190 -29.40 7.66 -6.81
C LEU A 190 -30.87 7.95 -6.43
N GLY A 191 -31.33 9.20 -6.52
CA GLY A 191 -32.69 9.60 -6.13
C GLY A 191 -32.98 9.43 -4.63
N MET A 192 -31.93 9.40 -3.77
CA MET A 192 -32.08 9.20 -2.33
C MET A 192 -32.39 10.53 -1.64
N PRO A 193 -33.30 10.56 -0.63
CA PRO A 193 -33.60 11.77 0.09
C PRO A 193 -32.38 12.37 0.76
N VAL A 194 -32.27 13.69 0.73
CA VAL A 194 -31.25 14.43 1.48
C VAL A 194 -31.57 14.26 2.96
N ALA A 195 -30.62 13.71 3.73
CA ALA A 195 -30.78 13.61 5.18
C ALA A 195 -30.86 15.05 5.75
N ALA A 196 -31.97 15.36 6.40
CA ALA A 196 -32.18 16.62 7.12
C ALA A 196 -31.17 16.79 8.26
#